data_745d4ea5ffed2911d31c7b4faf8b5eef
#
_entry.id   745d4ea5ffed2911d31c7b4faf8b5eef
#
_cell.length_a   1.000
_cell.length_b   1.000
_cell.length_c   1.000
_cell.angle_alpha   90.00
_cell.angle_beta   90.00
_cell.angle_gamma   90.00
#
_symmetry.space_group_name_H-M   'P 1'
#
loop_
_entity.id
_entity.type
_entity.pdbx_description
1 polymer ?
#
loop_
_entity_poly.entity_id
_entity_poly.type
_entity_poly.pdbx_seq_one_letter_code
_entity_poly.pdbx_strand_id
1 'polypeptide(L)'
;MPVCNKFSSIAALSFCLLPSAFVTEVAAQEPAPLCPPTTAAFDFKAIQSAEPLAQDVIKVSANDAEIFDNERANFGGDVIIRRNNQWLFTESAQINQQQNVIDATGGVRFTDGYINVYGESFNFDGGTEVAKLRQTQYEMSTTNARGQ
;
A
#
# COMPACT_ATOMS: atom_id res chain seq x y z
N MET A 1 9.56 1.28 -21.24
CA MET A 1 10.42 0.08 -21.25
C MET A 1 11.87 0.54 -21.14
N PRO A 2 12.50 0.44 -20.00
CA PRO A 2 13.95 0.59 -19.89
C PRO A 2 14.60 -0.79 -19.78
N VAL A 3 15.53 -1.00 -20.69
CA VAL A 3 16.32 -2.23 -20.88
C VAL A 3 17.47 -2.23 -19.88
N CYS A 4 17.53 -3.23 -18.99
CA CYS A 4 18.71 -3.48 -18.18
C CYS A 4 19.80 -4.12 -19.03
N ASN A 5 20.89 -3.41 -19.22
CA ASN A 5 22.05 -3.85 -19.99
C ASN A 5 23.01 -4.66 -19.09
N LYS A 6 23.24 -5.91 -19.47
CA LYS A 6 24.28 -6.78 -18.89
C LYS A 6 25.65 -6.33 -19.36
N PHE A 7 26.51 -5.95 -18.46
CA PHE A 7 27.96 -5.87 -18.74
C PHE A 7 28.65 -7.15 -18.28
N SER A 8 29.15 -7.87 -19.26
CA SER A 8 30.10 -8.97 -19.13
C SER A 8 31.49 -8.38 -19.15
N SER A 9 32.34 -8.67 -18.17
CA SER A 9 33.76 -8.37 -18.25
C SER A 9 34.60 -9.59 -17.97
N ILE A 10 35.45 -9.81 -18.92
CA ILE A 10 36.36 -10.93 -19.18
C ILE A 10 37.61 -10.79 -18.30
N ALA A 11 38.12 -11.97 -17.93
CA ALA A 11 39.33 -12.25 -17.17
C ALA A 11 40.61 -11.62 -17.72
N ALA A 12 41.53 -11.30 -16.81
CA ALA A 12 42.96 -11.39 -17.06
C ALA A 12 43.65 -11.98 -15.84
N LEU A 13 44.26 -13.16 -16.05
CA LEU A 13 45.19 -13.82 -15.12
C LEU A 13 46.46 -12.97 -15.00
N SER A 14 46.90 -12.74 -13.78
CA SER A 14 48.33 -12.47 -13.51
C SER A 14 48.70 -13.09 -12.18
N PHE A 15 49.65 -14.01 -12.30
CA PHE A 15 50.21 -14.86 -11.27
C PHE A 15 51.31 -14.06 -10.54
N CYS A 16 51.16 -13.78 -9.25
CA CYS A 16 52.29 -13.41 -8.39
C CYS A 16 52.11 -14.06 -7.01
N LEU A 17 53.00 -14.99 -6.72
CA LEU A 17 53.19 -15.61 -5.41
C LEU A 17 53.81 -14.60 -4.44
N LEU A 18 53.14 -14.35 -3.29
CA LEU A 18 53.80 -14.01 -2.03
C LEU A 18 52.83 -14.31 -0.86
N PRO A 19 53.27 -14.84 0.28
CA PRO A 19 52.42 -15.19 1.39
C PRO A 19 52.33 -14.00 2.35
N SER A 20 51.15 -13.50 2.66
CA SER A 20 50.96 -12.64 3.83
C SER A 20 49.49 -12.41 4.16
N ALA A 21 49.16 -12.80 5.40
CA ALA A 21 48.06 -12.25 6.22
C ALA A 21 46.69 -12.17 5.57
N PHE A 22 45.83 -13.11 5.92
CA PHE A 22 44.38 -13.02 5.73
C PHE A 22 43.83 -11.84 6.56
N VAL A 23 43.72 -10.69 5.97
CA VAL A 23 42.79 -9.67 6.43
C VAL A 23 41.46 -9.99 5.75
N THR A 24 40.55 -10.59 6.49
CA THR A 24 39.17 -10.72 6.06
C THR A 24 38.53 -9.30 6.04
N GLU A 25 38.59 -8.69 4.88
CA GLU A 25 37.85 -7.48 4.59
C GLU A 25 36.37 -7.87 4.55
N VAL A 26 35.67 -7.58 5.65
CA VAL A 26 34.21 -7.66 5.67
C VAL A 26 33.71 -6.56 4.73
N ALA A 27 33.42 -6.94 3.50
CA ALA A 27 32.72 -6.06 2.56
C ALA A 27 31.37 -5.72 3.20
N ALA A 28 31.23 -4.50 3.70
CA ALA A 28 29.94 -3.94 4.06
C ALA A 28 29.09 -3.95 2.78
N GLN A 29 28.12 -4.85 2.70
CA GLN A 29 27.11 -4.80 1.65
C GLN A 29 26.36 -3.49 1.81
N GLU A 30 26.57 -2.57 0.89
CA GLU A 30 25.67 -1.42 0.74
C GLU A 30 24.23 -1.94 0.62
N PRO A 31 23.30 -1.42 1.44
CA PRO A 31 21.91 -1.80 1.30
C PRO A 31 21.46 -1.45 -0.12
N ALA A 32 20.99 -2.47 -0.84
CA ALA A 32 20.44 -2.28 -2.18
C ALA A 32 19.42 -1.13 -2.13
N PRO A 33 19.45 -0.18 -3.09
CA PRO A 33 18.47 0.88 -3.14
C PRO A 33 17.09 0.23 -3.26
N LEU A 34 16.29 0.34 -2.22
CA LEU A 34 14.87 0.01 -2.25
C LEU A 34 14.25 0.86 -3.35
N CYS A 35 13.91 0.25 -4.47
CA CYS A 35 13.07 0.92 -5.46
C CYS A 35 11.81 1.36 -4.73
N PRO A 36 11.49 2.67 -4.69
CA PRO A 36 10.23 3.09 -4.11
C PRO A 36 9.12 2.41 -4.90
N PRO A 37 8.10 1.86 -4.24
CA PRO A 37 6.94 1.34 -4.95
C PRO A 37 6.42 2.47 -5.82
N THR A 38 6.19 2.19 -7.10
CA THR A 38 5.60 3.14 -8.04
C THR A 38 4.12 3.29 -7.69
N THR A 39 3.85 3.81 -6.53
CA THR A 39 2.53 4.27 -6.16
C THR A 39 2.35 5.63 -6.82
N ALA A 40 1.41 5.73 -7.74
CA ALA A 40 1.00 7.00 -8.30
C ALA A 40 0.86 8.01 -7.15
N ALA A 41 1.58 9.12 -7.25
CA ALA A 41 1.56 10.16 -6.22
C ALA A 41 0.11 10.61 -6.03
N PHE A 42 -0.45 10.29 -4.87
CA PHE A 42 -1.83 10.58 -4.58
C PHE A 42 -1.97 12.07 -4.26
N ASP A 43 -2.92 12.73 -4.91
CA ASP A 43 -3.18 14.16 -4.67
C ASP A 43 -3.99 14.34 -3.36
N PHE A 44 -3.27 14.43 -2.23
CA PHE A 44 -3.86 14.71 -0.92
C PHE A 44 -4.71 16.00 -0.89
N LYS A 45 -4.42 16.94 -1.78
CA LYS A 45 -5.16 18.18 -1.86
C LYS A 45 -6.60 17.94 -2.33
N ALA A 46 -6.80 16.99 -3.24
CA ALA A 46 -8.14 16.58 -3.69
C ALA A 46 -8.95 15.93 -2.57
N ILE A 47 -8.31 15.17 -1.67
CA ILE A 47 -8.97 14.55 -0.51
C ILE A 47 -9.39 15.62 0.51
N GLN A 48 -8.51 16.56 0.83
CA GLN A 48 -8.78 17.61 1.82
C GLN A 48 -9.85 18.61 1.36
N SER A 49 -9.99 18.81 0.05
CA SER A 49 -10.97 19.73 -0.53
C SER A 49 -12.34 19.09 -0.80
N ALA A 50 -12.49 17.78 -0.59
CA ALA A 50 -13.73 17.09 -0.85
C ALA A 50 -14.79 17.41 0.21
N GLU A 51 -15.98 17.78 -0.23
CA GLU A 51 -17.12 18.06 0.64
C GLU A 51 -17.42 16.85 1.56
N PRO A 52 -17.61 17.07 2.89
CA PRO A 52 -17.89 15.97 3.81
C PRO A 52 -19.21 15.29 3.45
N LEU A 53 -19.22 13.94 3.52
CA LEU A 53 -20.44 13.16 3.37
C LEU A 53 -21.25 13.18 4.67
N ALA A 54 -22.57 12.98 4.57
CA ALA A 54 -23.40 12.74 5.76
C ALA A 54 -22.90 11.50 6.53
N GLN A 55 -23.09 11.47 7.86
CA GLN A 55 -22.45 10.49 8.75
C GLN A 55 -22.70 9.02 8.38
N ASP A 56 -23.87 8.73 7.80
CA ASP A 56 -24.28 7.34 7.50
C ASP A 56 -24.12 6.98 6.02
N VAL A 57 -23.53 7.87 5.21
CA VAL A 57 -23.36 7.63 3.79
C VAL A 57 -22.00 7.02 3.49
N ILE A 58 -22.03 5.85 2.86
CA ILE A 58 -20.85 5.23 2.25
C ILE A 58 -20.96 5.43 0.73
N LYS A 59 -19.97 6.07 0.14
CA LYS A 59 -19.85 6.24 -1.31
C LYS A 59 -18.76 5.29 -1.82
N VAL A 60 -19.11 4.47 -2.81
CA VAL A 60 -18.18 3.57 -3.49
C VAL A 60 -18.05 3.97 -4.95
N SER A 61 -16.83 3.95 -5.46
CA SER A 61 -16.50 4.10 -6.88
C SER A 61 -15.58 2.95 -7.26
N ALA A 62 -15.83 2.29 -8.37
CA ALA A 62 -15.06 1.16 -8.88
C ALA A 62 -15.25 1.07 -10.39
N ASN A 63 -14.38 0.31 -11.08
CA ASN A 63 -14.55 0.01 -12.51
C ASN A 63 -15.62 -1.05 -12.72
N ASP A 64 -15.69 -2.04 -11.83
CA ASP A 64 -16.64 -3.15 -11.87
C ASP A 64 -17.39 -3.29 -10.55
N ALA A 65 -18.66 -3.64 -10.62
CA ALA A 65 -19.49 -3.89 -9.44
C ALA A 65 -20.47 -5.03 -9.70
N GLU A 66 -20.52 -6.02 -8.79
CA GLU A 66 -21.49 -7.09 -8.77
C GLU A 66 -22.27 -7.05 -7.46
N ILE A 67 -23.59 -7.01 -7.52
CA ILE A 67 -24.46 -6.94 -6.35
C ILE A 67 -25.22 -8.26 -6.24
N PHE A 68 -25.15 -8.93 -5.08
CA PHE A 68 -25.81 -10.19 -4.78
C PHE A 68 -26.86 -9.99 -3.70
N ASP A 69 -28.09 -10.37 -4.00
CA ASP A 69 -29.22 -10.47 -3.06
C ASP A 69 -29.45 -9.22 -2.18
N ASN A 70 -29.06 -8.04 -2.65
CA ASN A 70 -29.09 -6.76 -1.91
C ASN A 70 -28.32 -6.77 -0.56
N GLU A 71 -27.54 -7.80 -0.28
CA GLU A 71 -26.82 -7.96 0.99
C GLU A 71 -25.32 -7.83 0.80
N ARG A 72 -24.81 -8.33 -0.34
CA ARG A 72 -23.39 -8.36 -0.65
C ARG A 72 -23.11 -7.64 -1.97
N ALA A 73 -22.03 -6.90 -2.00
CA ALA A 73 -21.52 -6.27 -3.22
C ALA A 73 -20.01 -6.51 -3.33
N ASN A 74 -19.58 -6.95 -4.50
CA ASN A 74 -18.16 -7.05 -4.87
C ASN A 74 -17.82 -5.90 -5.80
N PHE A 75 -16.70 -5.26 -5.53
CA PHE A 75 -16.16 -4.15 -6.32
C PHE A 75 -14.76 -4.51 -6.80
N GLY A 76 -14.45 -4.18 -8.05
CA GLY A 76 -13.16 -4.44 -8.68
C GLY A 76 -12.63 -3.26 -9.47
N GLY A 77 -11.31 -3.15 -9.54
CA GLY A 77 -10.58 -2.15 -10.31
C GLY A 77 -10.71 -0.74 -9.75
N ASP A 78 -9.60 -0.21 -9.24
CA ASP A 78 -9.49 1.16 -8.70
C ASP A 78 -10.61 1.53 -7.70
N VAL A 79 -10.86 0.64 -6.75
CA VAL A 79 -11.96 0.81 -5.79
C VAL A 79 -11.64 1.93 -4.81
N ILE A 80 -12.56 2.88 -4.69
CA ILE A 80 -12.50 3.98 -3.73
C ILE A 80 -13.73 3.91 -2.85
N ILE A 81 -13.54 3.68 -1.56
CA ILE A 81 -14.61 3.72 -0.56
C ILE A 81 -14.42 4.95 0.29
N ARG A 82 -15.45 5.77 0.38
CA ARG A 82 -15.45 6.98 1.17
C ARG A 82 -16.58 6.94 2.20
N ARG A 83 -16.23 7.20 3.45
CA ARG A 83 -17.17 7.40 4.55
C ARG A 83 -16.75 8.63 5.34
N ASN A 84 -17.59 9.67 5.38
CA ASN A 84 -17.27 10.93 6.03
C ASN A 84 -15.93 11.52 5.54
N ASN A 85 -14.91 11.63 6.41
CA ASN A 85 -13.55 12.08 6.10
C ASN A 85 -12.55 10.93 5.90
N GLN A 86 -13.02 9.69 5.87
CA GLN A 86 -12.21 8.48 5.69
C GLN A 86 -12.25 8.02 4.25
N TRP A 87 -11.10 7.62 3.73
CA TRP A 87 -10.95 7.16 2.37
C TRP A 87 -10.17 5.85 2.38
N LEU A 88 -10.68 4.87 1.66
CA LEU A 88 -10.04 3.58 1.44
C LEU A 88 -9.87 3.39 -0.06
N PHE A 89 -8.66 3.08 -0.50
CA PHE A 89 -8.28 2.78 -1.87
C PHE A 89 -7.76 1.36 -1.94
N THR A 90 -8.22 0.59 -2.92
CA THR A 90 -7.85 -0.81 -3.07
C THR A 90 -8.14 -1.30 -4.49
N GLU A 91 -7.60 -2.44 -4.89
CA GLU A 91 -7.95 -3.06 -6.17
C GLU A 91 -9.27 -3.83 -6.11
N SER A 92 -9.61 -4.39 -4.96
CA SER A 92 -10.83 -5.18 -4.78
C SER A 92 -11.42 -4.98 -3.40
N ALA A 93 -12.74 -4.86 -3.33
CA ALA A 93 -13.46 -4.79 -2.07
C ALA A 93 -14.75 -5.62 -2.11
N GLN A 94 -15.09 -6.22 -0.99
CA GLN A 94 -16.36 -6.87 -0.73
C GLN A 94 -17.05 -6.17 0.43
N ILE A 95 -18.31 -5.79 0.24
CA ILE A 95 -19.14 -5.18 1.27
C ILE A 95 -20.28 -6.13 1.59
N ASN A 96 -20.42 -6.48 2.85
CA ASN A 96 -21.57 -7.21 3.36
C ASN A 96 -22.41 -6.24 4.22
N GLN A 97 -23.54 -5.81 3.68
CA GLN A 97 -24.40 -4.83 4.35
C GLN A 97 -25.12 -5.43 5.57
N GLN A 98 -25.50 -6.71 5.52
CA GLN A 98 -26.19 -7.37 6.61
C GLN A 98 -25.29 -7.55 7.83
N GLN A 99 -24.03 -7.87 7.62
CA GLN A 99 -23.03 -8.04 8.67
C GLN A 99 -22.29 -6.72 8.99
N ASN A 100 -22.51 -5.69 8.20
CA ASN A 100 -21.77 -4.41 8.28
C ASN A 100 -20.25 -4.60 8.21
N VAL A 101 -19.79 -5.47 7.32
CA VAL A 101 -18.38 -5.82 7.14
C VAL A 101 -17.88 -5.33 5.78
N ILE A 102 -16.66 -4.79 5.77
CA ILE A 102 -15.92 -4.43 4.56
C ILE A 102 -14.61 -5.18 4.54
N ASP A 103 -14.39 -5.97 3.49
CA ASP A 103 -13.13 -6.64 3.20
C ASP A 103 -12.51 -6.03 1.95
N ALA A 104 -11.25 -5.60 2.04
CA ALA A 104 -10.50 -5.03 0.92
C ALA A 104 -9.14 -5.70 0.75
N THR A 105 -8.74 -5.93 -0.49
CA THR A 105 -7.49 -6.63 -0.85
C THR A 105 -6.87 -6.03 -2.12
N GLY A 106 -5.58 -6.31 -2.35
CA GLY A 106 -4.86 -5.85 -3.53
C GLY A 106 -4.23 -4.48 -3.37
N GLY A 107 -3.48 -4.30 -2.27
CA GLY A 107 -2.79 -3.03 -2.03
C GLY A 107 -3.74 -1.97 -1.47
N VAL A 108 -3.95 -2.02 -0.17
CA VAL A 108 -4.87 -1.14 0.53
C VAL A 108 -4.16 0.13 0.99
N ARG A 109 -4.81 1.26 0.79
CA ARG A 109 -4.45 2.53 1.41
C ARG A 109 -5.66 3.15 2.07
N PHE A 110 -5.50 3.45 3.36
CA PHE A 110 -6.49 4.16 4.16
C PHE A 110 -5.95 5.54 4.56
N THR A 111 -6.81 6.53 4.56
CA THR A 111 -6.50 7.85 5.14
C THR A 111 -7.74 8.51 5.72
N ASP A 112 -7.55 9.28 6.79
CA ASP A 112 -8.55 10.19 7.37
C ASP A 112 -8.12 11.66 7.25
N GLY A 113 -7.04 11.93 6.47
CA GLY A 113 -6.44 13.25 6.31
C GLY A 113 -5.31 13.55 7.30
N TYR A 114 -5.18 12.79 8.40
CA TYR A 114 -4.11 12.95 9.40
C TYR A 114 -3.13 11.80 9.36
N ILE A 115 -3.62 10.59 9.16
CA ILE A 115 -2.83 9.38 9.06
C ILE A 115 -3.03 8.73 7.69
N ASN A 116 -1.94 8.22 7.14
CA ASN A 116 -1.96 7.35 5.97
C ASN A 116 -1.48 5.98 6.40
N VAL A 117 -2.26 4.96 6.11
CA VAL A 117 -1.91 3.57 6.38
C VAL A 117 -1.93 2.80 5.08
N TYR A 118 -0.86 2.07 4.82
CA TYR A 118 -0.69 1.19 3.66
C TYR A 118 -0.64 -0.24 4.15
N GLY A 119 -1.28 -1.16 3.44
CA GLY A 119 -1.32 -2.57 3.80
C GLY A 119 -1.66 -3.46 2.62
N GLU A 120 -1.58 -4.78 2.79
CA GLU A 120 -2.03 -5.74 1.77
C GLU A 120 -3.54 -5.97 1.82
N SER A 121 -4.11 -5.95 3.03
CA SER A 121 -5.53 -6.17 3.23
C SER A 121 -6.08 -5.35 4.38
N PHE A 122 -7.36 -5.04 4.27
CA PHE A 122 -8.15 -4.29 5.24
C PHE A 122 -9.45 -5.05 5.49
N ASN A 123 -9.79 -5.23 6.76
CA ASN A 123 -11.07 -5.75 7.20
C ASN A 123 -11.66 -4.78 8.23
N PHE A 124 -12.86 -4.33 7.99
CA PHE A 124 -13.60 -3.47 8.91
C PHE A 124 -14.88 -4.16 9.33
N ASP A 125 -15.09 -4.26 10.63
CA ASP A 125 -16.32 -4.73 11.24
C ASP A 125 -17.05 -3.52 11.86
N GLY A 126 -18.12 -3.10 11.22
CA GLY A 126 -18.91 -1.95 11.66
C GLY A 126 -19.80 -2.23 12.88
N GLY A 127 -20.00 -3.51 13.23
CA GLY A 127 -20.70 -3.87 14.48
C GLY A 127 -19.84 -3.64 15.73
N THR A 128 -18.53 -3.84 15.60
CA THR A 128 -17.55 -3.62 16.67
C THR A 128 -16.72 -2.34 16.49
N GLU A 129 -16.86 -1.68 15.36
CA GLU A 129 -16.07 -0.52 14.92
C GLU A 129 -14.54 -0.79 14.89
N VAL A 130 -14.15 -2.04 14.63
CA VAL A 130 -12.76 -2.46 14.59
C VAL A 130 -12.29 -2.59 13.16
N ALA A 131 -11.19 -1.90 12.83
CA ALA A 131 -10.47 -2.07 11.59
C ALA A 131 -9.19 -2.89 11.82
N LYS A 132 -8.93 -3.87 10.96
CA LYS A 132 -7.72 -4.70 10.95
C LYS A 132 -7.02 -4.55 9.62
N LEU A 133 -5.75 -4.20 9.66
CA LEU A 133 -4.89 -4.15 8.48
C LEU A 133 -3.76 -5.16 8.66
N ARG A 134 -3.29 -5.74 7.55
CA ARG A 134 -2.16 -6.67 7.53
C ARG A 134 -0.99 -6.07 6.76
N GLN A 135 0.25 -6.36 7.22
CA GLN A 135 1.51 -5.88 6.62
C GLN A 135 1.49 -4.36 6.43
N THR A 136 1.34 -3.66 7.53
CA THR A 136 1.05 -2.23 7.51
C THR A 136 2.29 -1.37 7.63
N GLN A 137 2.31 -0.29 6.86
CA GLN A 137 3.16 0.87 7.04
C GLN A 137 2.26 2.08 7.29
N TYR A 138 2.68 2.98 8.16
CA TYR A 138 1.91 4.20 8.42
C TYR A 138 2.78 5.46 8.35
N GLU A 139 2.15 6.56 8.00
CA GLU A 139 2.74 7.88 7.95
C GLU A 139 1.75 8.89 8.56
N MET A 140 2.23 9.72 9.49
CA MET A 140 1.43 10.78 10.11
C MET A 140 1.82 12.13 9.52
N SER A 141 0.85 12.84 8.96
CA SER A 141 1.07 14.10 8.23
C SER A 141 1.56 15.24 9.13
N THR A 142 1.16 15.24 10.41
CA THR A 142 1.45 16.34 11.35
C THR A 142 2.82 16.24 12.02
N THR A 143 3.41 15.05 12.09
CA THR A 143 4.64 14.82 12.87
C THR A 143 5.78 14.23 12.06
N ASN A 144 5.59 13.96 10.76
CA ASN A 144 6.51 13.18 9.93
C ASN A 144 6.90 11.82 10.56
N ALA A 145 6.07 11.30 11.45
CA ALA A 145 6.28 10.00 12.05
C ALA A 145 5.90 8.90 11.06
N ARG A 146 6.78 7.90 10.96
CA ARG A 146 6.60 6.72 10.09
C ARG A 146 6.88 5.47 10.90
N GLY A 147 6.19 4.36 10.59
CA GLY A 147 6.40 3.07 11.23
C GLY A 147 5.89 1.90 10.38
N GLN A 148 6.26 0.72 10.83
CA GLN A 148 5.83 -0.57 10.27
C GLN A 148 5.21 -1.42 11.36
#